data_a8acc5dbc6be7f10fc62a476f844954b
#
_entry.id   a8acc5dbc6be7f10fc62a476f844954b
#
_cell.length_a   1.000
_cell.length_b   1.000
_cell.length_c   1.000
_cell.angle_alpha   90.00
_cell.angle_beta   90.00
_cell.angle_gamma   90.00
#
_symmetry.space_group_name_H-M   'P 1'
#
loop_
_entity.id
_entity.type
_entity.pdbx_description
1 polymer ?
#
loop_
_entity_poly.entity_id
_entity_poly.type
_entity_poly.pdbx_seq_one_letter_code
_entity_poly.pdbx_strand_id
1 'polypeptide(L)'
;MDISDSGFISPAAFSADWQDIALLQQRNHNCLYTASRYGKRYVLKGLSADCQSLTDMLLLQQKEFSLGIALSHPNIAETYSLEQVEGCGRCIVMEYVDGMTLAEWLSTNPSHAARQRVMMQLLDALEY
;
A
#
# COMPACT_ATOMS: atom_id res chain seq x y z
N MET A 1 -24.36 -6.06 21.09
CA MET A 1 -24.07 -6.45 19.74
C MET A 1 -24.69 -7.78 19.41
N ASP A 2 -25.24 -7.88 18.28
CA ASP A 2 -25.82 -9.13 17.82
C ASP A 2 -24.72 -10.02 17.25
N ILE A 3 -24.57 -11.21 17.81
CA ILE A 3 -23.54 -12.14 17.40
C ILE A 3 -23.75 -12.66 15.99
N SER A 4 -24.98 -12.81 15.57
CA SER A 4 -25.24 -13.22 14.21
C SER A 4 -24.79 -12.19 13.19
N ASP A 5 -24.83 -10.91 13.59
CA ASP A 5 -24.29 -9.83 12.79
C ASP A 5 -22.80 -9.68 13.02
N SER A 6 -22.33 -10.05 14.20
CA SER A 6 -20.94 -9.85 14.55
C SER A 6 -20.00 -10.71 13.77
N GLY A 7 -20.47 -11.82 13.23
CA GLY A 7 -19.68 -12.61 12.30
C GLY A 7 -19.46 -11.88 10.98
N PHE A 8 -20.19 -10.80 10.77
CA PHE A 8 -20.13 -10.02 9.55
C PHE A 8 -19.91 -8.55 9.91
N ILE A 9 -18.80 -7.99 9.43
CA ILE A 9 -18.48 -6.58 9.59
C ILE A 9 -18.58 -5.92 8.23
N SER A 10 -19.39 -4.88 8.14
CA SER A 10 -19.59 -4.17 6.87
C SER A 10 -18.33 -3.42 6.45
N PRO A 11 -18.12 -3.20 5.16
CA PRO A 11 -16.98 -2.39 4.68
C PRO A 11 -16.94 -0.99 5.30
N ALA A 12 -18.08 -0.40 5.58
CA ALA A 12 -18.14 0.92 6.20
C ALA A 12 -17.56 0.91 7.62
N ALA A 13 -17.75 -0.17 8.38
CA ALA A 13 -17.18 -0.31 9.71
C ALA A 13 -15.65 -0.40 9.65
N PHE A 14 -15.10 -1.08 8.65
CA PHE A 14 -13.65 -1.14 8.47
C PHE A 14 -13.09 0.23 8.15
N SER A 15 -13.74 0.99 7.28
CA SER A 15 -13.23 2.31 6.91
C SER A 15 -13.18 3.27 8.09
N ALA A 16 -14.03 3.09 9.09
CA ALA A 16 -14.06 3.94 10.27
C ALA A 16 -12.85 3.75 11.18
N ASP A 17 -12.10 2.67 11.02
CA ASP A 17 -10.91 2.39 11.82
C ASP A 17 -9.70 3.24 11.41
N TRP A 18 -9.73 3.82 10.23
CA TRP A 18 -8.59 4.57 9.73
C TRP A 18 -8.53 5.96 10.30
N GLN A 19 -7.32 6.38 10.72
CA GLN A 19 -7.06 7.69 11.31
C GLN A 19 -5.89 8.37 10.58
N ASP A 20 -5.84 9.69 10.69
CA ASP A 20 -4.73 10.50 10.17
C ASP A 20 -4.45 10.22 8.69
N ILE A 21 -5.49 10.12 7.89
CA ILE A 21 -5.37 9.88 6.46
C ILE A 21 -4.82 11.14 5.79
N ALA A 22 -3.71 11.00 5.09
CA ALA A 22 -3.08 12.10 4.39
C ALA A 22 -2.64 11.65 3.00
N LEU A 23 -2.89 12.49 2.00
CA LEU A 23 -2.45 12.22 0.64
C LEU A 23 -0.93 12.37 0.58
N LEU A 24 -0.24 11.30 0.19
CA LEU A 24 1.20 11.29 0.05
C LEU A 24 1.62 11.64 -1.37
N GLN A 25 0.93 11.09 -2.37
CA GLN A 25 1.29 11.26 -3.77
C GLN A 25 0.09 10.93 -4.65
N GLN A 26 -0.05 11.68 -5.74
CA GLN A 26 -0.98 11.33 -6.81
C GLN A 26 -0.21 11.27 -8.12
N ARG A 27 -0.31 10.14 -8.82
CA ARG A 27 0.39 9.94 -10.08
C ARG A 27 -0.47 9.11 -11.01
N ASN A 28 -0.67 9.59 -12.24
CA ASN A 28 -1.51 8.93 -13.22
C ASN A 28 -2.92 8.70 -12.64
N HIS A 29 -3.31 7.45 -12.50
CA HIS A 29 -4.65 7.09 -12.01
C HIS A 29 -4.63 6.60 -10.56
N ASN A 30 -3.51 6.74 -9.86
CA ASN A 30 -3.34 6.23 -8.50
C ASN A 30 -3.16 7.35 -7.50
N CYS A 31 -3.70 7.13 -6.30
CA CYS A 31 -3.48 7.99 -5.15
C CYS A 31 -2.87 7.15 -4.04
N LEU A 32 -1.75 7.62 -3.50
CA LEU A 32 -1.13 7.00 -2.33
C LEU A 32 -1.41 7.86 -1.11
N TYR A 33 -1.89 7.21 -0.06
CA TYR A 33 -2.13 7.87 1.23
C TYR A 33 -1.32 7.19 2.30
N THR A 34 -1.01 7.93 3.36
CA THR A 34 -0.58 7.35 4.62
C THR A 34 -1.75 7.42 5.58
N ALA A 35 -1.87 6.43 6.44
CA ALA A 35 -2.93 6.39 7.44
C ALA A 35 -2.49 5.53 8.61
N SER A 36 -3.17 5.69 9.73
CA SER A 36 -2.89 4.93 10.95
C SER A 36 -4.11 4.10 11.32
N ARG A 37 -3.85 2.91 11.85
CA ARG A 37 -4.89 2.05 12.43
C ARG A 37 -4.26 1.26 13.57
N TYR A 38 -4.90 1.32 14.74
CA TYR A 38 -4.40 0.64 15.94
C TYR A 38 -2.95 1.05 16.28
N GLY A 39 -2.64 2.33 16.11
CA GLY A 39 -1.33 2.85 16.44
C GLY A 39 -0.22 2.52 15.45
N LYS A 40 -0.53 1.88 14.34
CA LYS A 40 0.44 1.51 13.31
C LYS A 40 0.14 2.26 12.01
N ARG A 41 1.20 2.64 11.31
CA ARG A 41 1.09 3.35 10.04
C ARG A 41 1.06 2.38 8.87
N TYR A 42 0.30 2.78 7.84
CA TYR A 42 0.16 2.00 6.61
C TYR A 42 0.16 2.93 5.41
N VAL A 43 0.40 2.36 4.24
CA VAL A 43 0.19 3.02 2.96
C VAL A 43 -1.09 2.46 2.36
N LEU A 44 -1.94 3.36 1.88
CA LEU A 44 -3.18 3.01 1.19
C LEU A 44 -3.02 3.40 -0.27
N LYS A 45 -3.07 2.42 -1.17
CA LYS A 45 -2.97 2.68 -2.59
C LYS A 45 -4.35 2.55 -3.22
N GLY A 46 -4.90 3.67 -3.62
CA GLY A 46 -6.23 3.74 -4.22
C GLY A 46 -6.18 4.28 -5.63
N LEU A 47 -7.34 4.32 -6.25
CA LEU A 47 -7.52 4.93 -7.58
C LEU A 47 -7.93 6.38 -7.41
N SER A 48 -7.57 7.22 -8.39
CA SER A 48 -8.05 8.59 -8.41
C SER A 48 -9.58 8.61 -8.56
N ALA A 49 -10.21 9.72 -8.15
CA ALA A 49 -11.67 9.81 -8.10
C ALA A 49 -12.33 9.50 -9.44
N ASP A 50 -11.73 9.92 -10.54
CA ASP A 50 -12.24 9.68 -11.88
C ASP A 50 -12.11 8.23 -12.34
N CYS A 51 -11.30 7.43 -11.66
CA CYS A 51 -11.06 6.02 -12.00
C CYS A 51 -11.78 5.03 -11.09
N GLN A 52 -12.37 5.50 -9.97
CA GLN A 52 -12.94 4.60 -8.97
C GLN A 52 -14.16 3.82 -9.46
N SER A 53 -14.83 4.29 -10.50
CA SER A 53 -16.00 3.60 -11.08
C SER A 53 -15.68 2.85 -12.36
N LEU A 54 -14.44 2.89 -12.84
CA LEU A 54 -14.06 2.23 -14.07
C LEU A 54 -13.74 0.77 -13.82
N THR A 55 -14.52 -0.12 -14.44
CA THR A 55 -14.40 -1.55 -14.24
C THR A 55 -12.99 -2.07 -14.54
N ASP A 56 -12.39 -1.60 -15.64
CA ASP A 56 -11.04 -2.05 -16.03
C ASP A 56 -10.00 -1.68 -14.98
N MET A 57 -10.10 -0.48 -14.42
CA MET A 57 -9.17 -0.04 -13.39
C MET A 57 -9.35 -0.80 -12.09
N LEU A 58 -10.60 -1.14 -11.74
CA LEU A 58 -10.88 -1.96 -10.56
C LEU A 58 -10.35 -3.38 -10.72
N LEU A 59 -10.44 -3.94 -11.94
CA LEU A 59 -9.91 -5.28 -12.21
C LEU A 59 -8.38 -5.29 -12.13
N LEU A 60 -7.72 -4.25 -12.63
CA LEU A 60 -6.27 -4.12 -12.51
C LEU A 60 -5.84 -4.01 -11.06
N GLN A 61 -6.56 -3.25 -10.26
CA GLN A 61 -6.29 -3.13 -8.83
C GLN A 61 -6.44 -4.48 -8.12
N GLN A 62 -7.49 -5.22 -8.45
CA GLN A 62 -7.72 -6.55 -7.89
C GLN A 62 -6.57 -7.48 -8.23
N LYS A 63 -6.09 -7.43 -9.48
CA LYS A 63 -4.96 -8.24 -9.92
C LYS A 63 -3.68 -7.87 -9.19
N GLU A 64 -3.43 -6.58 -9.05
CA GLU A 64 -2.27 -6.09 -8.31
C GLU A 64 -2.29 -6.58 -6.87
N PHE A 65 -3.45 -6.50 -6.22
CA PHE A 65 -3.61 -7.00 -4.86
C PHE A 65 -3.34 -8.50 -4.79
N SER A 66 -3.92 -9.27 -5.70
CA SER A 66 -3.77 -10.74 -5.71
C SER A 66 -2.32 -11.16 -5.87
N LEU A 67 -1.56 -10.44 -6.71
CA LEU A 67 -0.14 -10.68 -6.88
C LEU A 67 0.65 -10.29 -5.63
N GLY A 68 0.34 -9.12 -5.07
CA GLY A 68 1.04 -8.60 -3.90
C GLY A 68 0.86 -9.44 -2.65
N ILE A 69 -0.36 -9.90 -2.40
CA ILE A 69 -0.65 -10.67 -1.19
C ILE A 69 0.08 -12.02 -1.18
N ALA A 70 0.42 -12.54 -2.36
CA ALA A 70 1.12 -13.81 -2.50
C ALA A 70 2.64 -13.67 -2.29
N LEU A 71 3.17 -12.45 -2.33
CA LEU A 71 4.59 -12.21 -2.18
C LEU A 71 4.95 -12.09 -0.70
N SER A 72 6.06 -12.73 -0.31
CA SER A 72 6.60 -12.62 1.03
C SER A 72 8.13 -12.63 0.94
N HIS A 73 8.72 -11.46 1.05
CA HIS A 73 10.16 -11.30 0.92
C HIS A 73 10.62 -10.09 1.75
N PRO A 74 11.74 -10.17 2.47
CA PRO A 74 12.17 -9.08 3.34
C PRO A 74 12.48 -7.77 2.61
N ASN A 75 12.78 -7.83 1.31
CA ASN A 75 13.11 -6.66 0.51
C ASN A 75 11.93 -6.16 -0.33
N ILE A 76 10.74 -6.70 -0.12
CA ILE A 76 9.50 -6.29 -0.81
C ILE A 76 8.51 -5.84 0.24
N ALA A 77 7.94 -4.65 0.08
CA ALA A 77 6.92 -4.15 0.99
C ALA A 77 5.71 -5.08 0.97
N GLU A 78 5.19 -5.43 2.15
CA GLU A 78 4.09 -6.36 2.26
C GLU A 78 2.76 -5.74 1.83
N THR A 79 1.92 -6.57 1.23
CA THR A 79 0.52 -6.25 0.94
C THR A 79 -0.34 -6.98 1.97
N TYR A 80 -1.24 -6.23 2.64
CA TYR A 80 -2.02 -6.80 3.73
C TYR A 80 -3.46 -7.11 3.36
N SER A 81 -4.14 -6.18 2.69
CA SER A 81 -5.57 -6.32 2.42
C SER A 81 -6.03 -5.38 1.32
N LEU A 82 -7.25 -5.61 0.86
CA LEU A 82 -7.94 -4.73 -0.08
C LEU A 82 -9.22 -4.29 0.63
N GLU A 83 -9.36 -2.99 0.91
CA GLU A 83 -10.43 -2.47 1.75
C GLU A 83 -11.06 -1.24 1.14
N GLN A 84 -12.34 -1.07 1.42
CA GLN A 84 -13.05 0.17 1.10
C GLN A 84 -12.75 1.18 2.20
N VAL A 85 -12.16 2.31 1.84
CA VAL A 85 -11.75 3.34 2.79
C VAL A 85 -12.54 4.61 2.53
N GLU A 86 -13.20 5.12 3.55
CA GLU A 86 -14.01 6.33 3.44
C GLU A 86 -13.15 7.50 2.98
N GLY A 87 -13.61 8.19 1.94
CA GLY A 87 -12.89 9.32 1.37
C GLY A 87 -11.81 8.96 0.37
N CYS A 88 -11.38 7.69 0.32
CA CYS A 88 -10.32 7.24 -0.57
C CYS A 88 -10.79 6.22 -1.60
N GLY A 89 -11.94 5.58 -1.37
CA GLY A 89 -12.41 4.48 -2.20
C GLY A 89 -11.75 3.16 -1.86
N ARG A 90 -11.75 2.23 -2.80
CA ARG A 90 -11.13 0.92 -2.57
C ARG A 90 -9.62 1.04 -2.67
N CYS A 91 -8.93 0.62 -1.62
CA CYS A 91 -7.48 0.74 -1.49
C CYS A 91 -6.82 -0.59 -1.18
N ILE A 92 -5.63 -0.77 -1.72
CA ILE A 92 -4.72 -1.83 -1.28
C ILE A 92 -4.00 -1.29 -0.04
N VAL A 93 -4.09 -2.03 1.06
CA VAL A 93 -3.39 -1.69 2.30
C VAL A 93 -2.02 -2.34 2.27
N MET A 94 -0.99 -1.54 2.41
CA MET A 94 0.40 -1.97 2.25
C MET A 94 1.24 -1.52 3.43
N GLU A 95 2.39 -2.15 3.57
CA GLU A 95 3.38 -1.79 4.56
C GLU A 95 3.86 -0.35 4.36
N TYR A 96 3.93 0.41 5.48
CA TYR A 96 4.56 1.72 5.48
C TYR A 96 6.05 1.53 5.72
N VAL A 97 6.86 1.96 4.77
CA VAL A 97 8.32 1.91 4.90
C VAL A 97 8.81 3.29 5.29
N ASP A 98 9.36 3.40 6.50
CA ASP A 98 9.92 4.65 6.99
C ASP A 98 11.34 4.80 6.46
N GLY A 99 11.49 5.59 5.42
CA GLY A 99 12.77 5.77 4.77
C GLY A 99 12.66 6.71 3.60
N MET A 100 13.63 6.65 2.72
CA MET A 100 13.69 7.50 1.54
C MET A 100 13.65 6.65 0.27
N THR A 101 13.29 7.28 -0.84
CA THR A 101 13.33 6.64 -2.14
C THR A 101 14.77 6.35 -2.56
N LEU A 102 14.94 5.44 -3.52
CA LEU A 102 16.26 5.16 -4.08
C LEU A 102 16.90 6.42 -4.67
N ALA A 103 16.10 7.24 -5.37
CA ALA A 103 16.59 8.48 -5.96
C ALA A 103 17.08 9.46 -4.90
N GLU A 104 16.31 9.63 -3.82
CA GLU A 104 16.71 10.48 -2.70
C GLU A 104 17.98 9.97 -2.04
N TRP A 105 18.06 8.67 -1.82
CA TRP A 105 19.24 8.06 -1.20
C TRP A 105 20.49 8.24 -2.06
N LEU A 106 20.39 8.02 -3.38
CA LEU A 106 21.51 8.22 -4.29
C LEU A 106 22.00 9.67 -4.29
N SER A 107 21.10 10.62 -4.10
CA SER A 107 21.48 12.04 -4.02
C SER A 107 22.33 12.37 -2.78
N THR A 108 22.34 11.51 -1.77
CA THR A 108 23.21 11.66 -0.59
C THR A 108 24.64 11.20 -0.85
N ASN A 109 24.93 10.73 -2.06
CA ASN A 109 26.24 10.25 -2.49
C ASN A 109 26.77 9.11 -1.59
N PRO A 110 26.05 8.00 -1.51
CA PRO A 110 26.49 6.86 -0.67
C PRO A 110 27.77 6.23 -1.18
N SER A 111 28.46 5.52 -0.30
CA SER A 111 29.70 4.82 -0.64
C SER A 111 29.46 3.72 -1.66
N HIS A 112 30.53 3.32 -2.35
CA HIS A 112 30.46 2.22 -3.32
C HIS A 112 29.97 0.92 -2.65
N ALA A 113 30.47 0.64 -1.46
CA ALA A 113 30.06 -0.55 -0.71
C ALA A 113 28.56 -0.51 -0.36
N ALA A 114 28.05 0.65 0.04
CA ALA A 114 26.63 0.82 0.33
C ALA A 114 25.77 0.62 -0.93
N ARG A 115 26.21 1.15 -2.06
CA ARG A 115 25.51 0.98 -3.35
C ARG A 115 25.46 -0.48 -3.76
N GLN A 116 26.56 -1.21 -3.61
CA GLN A 116 26.60 -2.65 -3.90
C GLN A 116 25.64 -3.44 -3.03
N ARG A 117 25.57 -3.10 -1.74
CA ARG A 117 24.67 -3.78 -0.80
C ARG A 117 23.23 -3.62 -1.22
N VAL A 118 22.82 -2.41 -1.58
CA VAL A 118 21.45 -2.14 -2.06
C VAL A 118 21.18 -2.88 -3.36
N MET A 119 22.15 -2.89 -4.28
CA MET A 119 22.02 -3.63 -5.55
C MET A 119 21.77 -5.11 -5.29
N MET A 120 22.51 -5.71 -4.38
CA MET A 120 22.33 -7.13 -4.04
C MET A 120 20.96 -7.39 -3.42
N GLN A 121 20.46 -6.48 -2.59
CA GLN A 121 19.12 -6.59 -2.01
C GLN A 121 18.02 -6.51 -3.09
N LEU A 122 18.20 -5.64 -4.07
CA LEU A 122 17.26 -5.55 -5.19
C LEU A 122 17.27 -6.82 -6.05
N LEU A 123 18.46 -7.33 -6.35
CA LEU A 123 18.58 -8.56 -7.13
C LEU A 123 17.96 -9.75 -6.39
N ASP A 124 18.13 -9.81 -5.08
CA ASP A 124 17.55 -10.87 -4.27
C ASP A 124 16.02 -10.84 -4.34
N ALA A 125 15.42 -9.64 -4.27
CA ALA A 125 13.99 -9.47 -4.42
C ALA A 125 13.50 -9.86 -5.81
N LEU A 126 14.25 -9.49 -6.86
CA LEU A 126 13.88 -9.79 -8.24
C LEU A 126 13.99 -11.27 -8.59
N GLU A 127 14.84 -12.02 -7.89
CA GLU A 127 14.96 -13.46 -8.08
C GLU A 127 13.87 -14.25 -7.37
N TYR A 128 13.18 -13.59 -6.46
CA TYR A 128 12.11 -14.21 -5.69
C TYR A 128 10.90 -14.51 -6.58
#